data_d690159cd2a7439bcfb9ab4b80eccda9
#
_entry.id   d690159cd2a7439bcfb9ab4b80eccda9
#
_cell.length_a   1.000
_cell.length_b   1.000
_cell.length_c   1.000
_cell.angle_alpha   90.00
_cell.angle_beta   90.00
_cell.angle_gamma   90.00
#
_symmetry.space_group_name_H-M   'P 1'
#
loop_
_entity.id
_entity.type
_entity.pdbx_description
1 polymer ?
#
loop_
_entity_poly.entity_id
_entity_poly.type
_entity_poly.pdbx_seq_one_letter_code
_entity_poly.pdbx_strand_id
1 'polypeptide(L)'
;MDLSNQLKEKTDNHLVNQIKLSQCNSSLSELINRHSGICVTICQRYSQVLSIEGVSLNELKDNKDYVIYQAALSYNNSKNIKFSSWLGNCMKYYCLNTINSNKKKIRLMERYSTYAPRENESQNLIKKSEDIDYINSILSKLKDKRIGKIYSLRYSPEYRKPLSWKKISE
;
A
#
# COMPACT_ATOMS: atom_id res chain seq x y z
N MET A 1 35.14 1.08 36.74
CA MET A 1 34.23 -0.09 36.50
C MET A 1 33.25 0.32 35.44
N ASP A 2 33.32 -0.34 34.27
CA ASP A 2 32.54 0.05 33.09
C ASP A 2 31.04 -0.18 33.30
N LEU A 3 30.25 0.87 33.11
CA LEU A 3 28.77 0.82 33.13
C LEU A 3 28.22 -0.30 32.21
N SER A 4 28.94 -0.62 31.13
CA SER A 4 28.58 -1.70 30.19
C SER A 4 28.62 -3.09 30.81
N ASN A 5 29.56 -3.35 31.74
CA ASN A 5 29.65 -4.65 32.41
C ASN A 5 28.58 -4.84 33.48
N GLN A 6 28.16 -3.77 34.15
CA GLN A 6 27.06 -3.83 35.12
C GLN A 6 25.69 -4.10 34.47
N LEU A 7 25.50 -3.69 33.22
CA LEU A 7 24.25 -3.93 32.50
C LEU A 7 24.13 -5.39 32.03
N LYS A 8 25.24 -6.06 31.75
CA LYS A 8 25.26 -7.48 31.32
C LYS A 8 24.74 -8.44 32.40
N GLU A 9 24.88 -8.09 33.66
CA GLU A 9 24.38 -8.90 34.78
C GLU A 9 22.90 -8.69 35.12
N LYS A 10 22.29 -7.61 34.59
CA LYS A 10 20.88 -7.28 34.85
C LYS A 10 19.97 -8.18 34.06
N THR A 11 18.83 -8.54 34.66
CA THR A 11 17.76 -9.30 33.98
C THR A 11 17.06 -8.46 32.94
N ASP A 12 16.48 -9.09 31.90
CA ASP A 12 15.70 -8.41 30.88
C ASP A 12 14.55 -7.58 31.47
N ASN A 13 13.89 -8.07 32.52
CA ASN A 13 12.84 -7.34 33.22
C ASN A 13 13.34 -6.03 33.82
N HIS A 14 14.55 -6.03 34.37
CA HIS A 14 15.15 -4.83 34.92
C HIS A 14 15.49 -3.81 33.83
N LEU A 15 16.05 -4.27 32.70
CA LEU A 15 16.35 -3.41 31.55
C LEU A 15 15.06 -2.81 30.95
N VAL A 16 14.01 -3.62 30.80
CA VAL A 16 12.70 -3.15 30.31
C VAL A 16 12.11 -2.08 31.25
N ASN A 17 12.18 -2.28 32.56
CA ASN A 17 11.69 -1.28 33.51
C ASN A 17 12.48 0.03 33.45
N GLN A 18 13.78 -0.03 33.27
CA GLN A 18 14.61 1.18 33.07
C GLN A 18 14.25 1.91 31.78
N ILE A 19 13.97 1.17 30.69
CA ILE A 19 13.54 1.77 29.42
C ILE A 19 12.19 2.48 29.60
N LYS A 20 11.25 1.86 30.30
CA LYS A 20 9.91 2.44 30.55
C LYS A 20 9.92 3.69 31.41
N LEU A 21 10.74 3.68 32.46
CA LEU A 21 10.75 4.78 33.47
C LEU A 21 11.65 5.94 33.07
N SER A 22 12.82 5.65 32.52
CA SER A 22 13.87 6.67 32.27
C SER A 22 14.33 6.79 30.83
N GLN A 23 13.73 6.04 29.91
CA GLN A 23 14.15 5.99 28.49
C GLN A 23 15.66 5.75 28.31
N CYS A 24 16.24 4.91 29.17
CA CYS A 24 17.67 4.68 29.26
C CYS A 24 18.22 4.02 27.97
N ASN A 25 18.96 4.77 27.18
CA ASN A 25 19.54 4.29 25.91
C ASN A 25 20.54 3.14 26.13
N SER A 26 21.30 3.15 27.22
CA SER A 26 22.26 2.08 27.54
C SER A 26 21.55 0.74 27.80
N SER A 27 20.41 0.77 28.51
CA SER A 27 19.59 -0.41 28.76
C SER A 27 18.93 -0.91 27.47
N LEU A 28 18.53 -0.01 26.57
CA LEU A 28 17.99 -0.36 25.25
C LEU A 28 19.07 -1.01 24.38
N SER A 29 20.27 -0.43 24.32
CA SER A 29 21.39 -1.00 23.55
C SER A 29 21.75 -2.41 24.02
N GLU A 30 21.77 -2.66 25.31
CA GLU A 30 22.03 -3.99 25.87
C GLU A 30 20.91 -4.98 25.51
N LEU A 31 19.64 -4.55 25.57
CA LEU A 31 18.50 -5.38 25.19
C LEU A 31 18.53 -5.72 23.69
N ILE A 32 18.91 -4.77 22.83
CA ILE A 32 19.10 -4.98 21.39
C ILE A 32 20.22 -6.00 21.16
N ASN A 33 21.38 -5.85 21.81
CA ASN A 33 22.50 -6.77 21.67
C ASN A 33 22.12 -8.21 22.02
N ARG A 34 21.34 -8.41 23.09
CA ARG A 34 20.88 -9.74 23.51
C ARG A 34 19.89 -10.38 22.56
N HIS A 35 18.98 -9.61 22.00
CA HIS A 35 17.79 -10.16 21.35
C HIS A 35 17.71 -9.91 19.84
N SER A 36 18.64 -9.15 19.24
CA SER A 36 18.62 -8.90 17.78
C SER A 36 18.64 -10.18 16.95
N GLY A 37 19.34 -11.24 17.41
CA GLY A 37 19.38 -12.54 16.74
C GLY A 37 18.00 -13.21 16.59
N ILE A 38 17.13 -13.06 17.59
CA ILE A 38 15.75 -13.57 17.55
C ILE A 38 14.97 -12.87 16.42
N CYS A 39 15.08 -11.56 16.33
CA CYS A 39 14.41 -10.76 15.30
C CYS A 39 14.87 -11.18 13.91
N VAL A 40 16.18 -11.31 13.69
CA VAL A 40 16.76 -11.74 12.41
C VAL A 40 16.27 -13.15 12.02
N THR A 41 16.27 -14.09 12.96
CA THR A 41 15.79 -15.46 12.71
C THR A 41 14.32 -15.48 12.30
N ILE A 42 13.47 -14.67 12.93
CA ILE A 42 12.06 -14.58 12.57
C ILE A 42 11.89 -13.94 11.19
N CYS A 43 12.59 -12.85 10.86
CA CYS A 43 12.56 -12.26 9.52
C CYS A 43 12.93 -13.28 8.44
N GLN A 44 13.96 -14.09 8.68
CA GLN A 44 14.39 -15.13 7.73
C GLN A 44 13.30 -16.18 7.45
N ARG A 45 12.50 -16.57 8.46
CA ARG A 45 11.39 -17.50 8.26
C ARG A 45 10.30 -16.96 7.29
N TYR A 46 10.16 -15.65 7.21
CA TYR A 46 9.22 -15.00 6.30
C TYR A 46 9.84 -14.57 4.97
N SER A 47 11.14 -14.84 4.73
CA SER A 47 11.89 -14.34 3.56
C SER A 47 11.24 -14.70 2.23
N GLN A 48 10.72 -15.91 2.06
CA GLN A 48 10.05 -16.33 0.82
C GLN A 48 8.77 -15.54 0.57
N VAL A 49 7.92 -15.39 1.59
CA VAL A 49 6.66 -14.64 1.47
C VAL A 49 6.94 -13.16 1.22
N LEU A 50 7.93 -12.60 1.89
CA LEU A 50 8.35 -11.21 1.72
C LEU A 50 8.83 -10.94 0.29
N SER A 51 9.64 -11.86 -0.27
CA SER A 51 10.12 -11.76 -1.66
C SER A 51 8.97 -11.77 -2.66
N ILE A 52 7.99 -12.67 -2.50
CA ILE A 52 6.81 -12.75 -3.37
C ILE A 52 5.99 -11.44 -3.32
N GLU A 53 5.88 -10.85 -2.14
CA GLU A 53 5.10 -9.63 -1.94
C GLU A 53 5.91 -8.33 -2.17
N GLY A 54 7.15 -8.44 -2.68
CA GLY A 54 7.98 -7.29 -3.01
C GLY A 54 8.46 -6.49 -1.79
N VAL A 55 8.55 -7.11 -0.61
CA VAL A 55 9.05 -6.49 0.62
C VAL A 55 10.52 -6.87 0.81
N SER A 56 11.38 -5.87 1.03
CA SER A 56 12.80 -6.11 1.28
C SER A 56 13.03 -6.73 2.66
N LEU A 57 13.71 -7.88 2.68
CA LEU A 57 14.14 -8.52 3.93
C LEU A 57 15.09 -7.63 4.74
N ASN A 58 15.94 -6.85 4.07
CA ASN A 58 16.89 -5.96 4.73
C ASN A 58 16.16 -4.82 5.45
N GLU A 59 15.14 -4.23 4.83
CA GLU A 59 14.31 -3.19 5.46
C GLU A 59 13.68 -3.69 6.78
N LEU A 60 13.22 -4.94 6.82
CA LEU A 60 12.70 -5.54 8.06
C LEU A 60 13.76 -5.77 9.12
N LYS A 61 14.98 -6.19 8.71
CA LYS A 61 16.10 -6.37 9.63
C LYS A 61 16.59 -5.05 10.19
N ASP A 62 16.58 -3.98 9.41
CA ASP A 62 17.01 -2.65 9.84
C ASP A 62 16.04 -2.06 10.87
N ASN A 63 14.76 -2.39 10.76
CA ASN A 63 13.74 -1.98 11.72
C ASN A 63 13.69 -2.82 13.02
N LYS A 64 14.59 -3.82 13.21
CA LYS A 64 14.59 -4.69 14.41
C LYS A 64 14.69 -3.93 15.73
N ASP A 65 15.51 -2.87 15.75
CA ASP A 65 15.78 -2.09 16.96
C ASP A 65 14.53 -1.32 17.40
N TYR A 66 13.78 -0.79 16.44
CA TYR A 66 12.48 -0.19 16.69
C TYR A 66 11.47 -1.20 17.25
N VAL A 67 11.43 -2.42 16.69
CA VAL A 67 10.52 -3.47 17.17
C VAL A 67 10.89 -3.90 18.59
N ILE A 68 12.19 -4.01 18.91
CA ILE A 68 12.66 -4.34 20.27
C ILE A 68 12.24 -3.23 21.25
N TYR A 69 12.38 -1.97 20.88
CA TYR A 69 11.95 -0.83 21.69
C TYR A 69 10.44 -0.86 21.96
N GLN A 70 9.63 -1.02 20.91
CA GLN A 70 8.17 -1.13 21.04
C GLN A 70 7.73 -2.35 21.87
N ALA A 71 8.43 -3.48 21.70
CA ALA A 71 8.20 -4.67 22.50
C ALA A 71 8.53 -4.42 23.99
N ALA A 72 9.61 -3.68 24.29
CA ALA A 72 9.95 -3.31 25.66
C ALA A 72 8.89 -2.41 26.31
N LEU A 73 8.38 -1.41 25.58
CA LEU A 73 7.33 -0.53 26.08
C LEU A 73 6.03 -1.27 26.38
N SER A 74 5.65 -2.22 25.53
CA SER A 74 4.38 -2.96 25.66
C SER A 74 4.47 -4.24 26.50
N TYR A 75 5.67 -4.66 26.89
CA TYR A 75 5.87 -5.86 27.67
C TYR A 75 5.27 -5.75 29.07
N ASN A 76 4.55 -6.79 29.50
CA ASN A 76 4.00 -6.87 30.85
C ASN A 76 4.52 -8.11 31.59
N ASN A 77 5.35 -7.86 32.60
CA ASN A 77 5.97 -8.90 33.41
C ASN A 77 4.97 -9.73 34.26
N SER A 78 3.76 -9.18 34.55
CA SER A 78 2.76 -9.87 35.37
C SER A 78 2.20 -11.15 34.71
N LYS A 79 2.42 -11.33 33.40
CA LYS A 79 1.94 -12.49 32.63
C LYS A 79 2.88 -13.70 32.67
N ASN A 80 3.95 -13.67 33.43
CA ASN A 80 4.96 -14.74 33.54
C ASN A 80 5.53 -15.25 32.18
N ILE A 81 5.55 -14.41 31.16
CA ILE A 81 6.08 -14.73 29.83
C ILE A 81 7.49 -14.14 29.74
N LYS A 82 8.47 -14.90 29.27
CA LYS A 82 9.83 -14.37 29.04
C LYS A 82 9.80 -13.27 27.99
N PHE A 83 10.62 -12.21 28.18
CA PHE A 83 10.71 -11.11 27.22
C PHE A 83 11.07 -11.59 25.80
N SER A 84 11.96 -12.57 25.66
CA SER A 84 12.34 -13.18 24.38
C SER A 84 11.15 -13.78 23.62
N SER A 85 10.23 -14.44 24.33
CA SER A 85 9.01 -15.01 23.73
C SER A 85 8.02 -13.93 23.32
N TRP A 86 7.87 -12.88 24.13
CA TRP A 86 7.07 -11.71 23.82
C TRP A 86 7.59 -10.99 22.57
N LEU A 87 8.89 -10.71 22.55
CA LEU A 87 9.55 -10.09 21.41
C LEU A 87 9.40 -10.91 20.13
N GLY A 88 9.52 -12.23 20.22
CA GLY A 88 9.29 -13.13 19.08
C GLY A 88 7.91 -12.96 18.47
N ASN A 89 6.87 -12.83 19.29
CA ASN A 89 5.51 -12.56 18.84
C ASN A 89 5.40 -11.15 18.23
N CYS A 90 5.97 -10.12 18.85
CA CYS A 90 5.98 -8.77 18.31
C CYS A 90 6.61 -8.71 16.91
N MET A 91 7.78 -9.35 16.73
CA MET A 91 8.46 -9.41 15.45
C MET A 91 7.67 -10.18 14.39
N LYS A 92 7.05 -11.30 14.78
CA LYS A 92 6.13 -12.04 13.90
C LYS A 92 4.98 -11.16 13.39
N TYR A 93 4.31 -10.46 14.30
CA TYR A 93 3.21 -9.57 13.91
C TYR A 93 3.69 -8.38 13.08
N TYR A 94 4.89 -7.86 13.35
CA TYR A 94 5.49 -6.82 12.54
C TYR A 94 5.70 -7.29 11.09
N CYS A 95 6.27 -8.48 10.88
CA CYS A 95 6.43 -9.07 9.55
C CYS A 95 5.07 -9.25 8.83
N LEU A 96 4.07 -9.82 9.51
CA LEU A 96 2.75 -10.05 8.94
C LEU A 96 2.02 -8.73 8.59
N ASN A 97 2.13 -7.72 9.44
CA ASN A 97 1.52 -6.42 9.19
C ASN A 97 2.17 -5.71 7.99
N THR A 98 3.50 -5.81 7.86
CA THR A 98 4.22 -5.25 6.70
C THR A 98 3.81 -5.94 5.40
N ILE A 99 3.71 -7.27 5.39
CA ILE A 99 3.21 -8.04 4.25
C ILE A 99 1.78 -7.59 3.87
N ASN A 100 0.88 -7.52 4.84
CA ASN A 100 -0.52 -7.14 4.61
C ASN A 100 -0.65 -5.68 4.13
N SER A 101 0.17 -4.78 4.66
CA SER A 101 0.21 -3.38 4.24
C SER A 101 0.67 -3.26 2.78
N ASN A 102 1.71 -4.03 2.40
CA ASN A 102 2.20 -4.02 1.02
C ASN A 102 1.17 -4.60 0.04
N LYS A 103 0.51 -5.71 0.40
CA LYS A 103 -0.63 -6.26 -0.37
C LYS A 103 -1.74 -5.22 -0.62
N LYS A 104 -2.08 -4.44 0.40
CA LYS A 104 -3.07 -3.36 0.25
C LYS A 104 -2.59 -2.28 -0.71
N LYS A 105 -1.31 -1.88 -0.61
CA LYS A 105 -0.69 -0.91 -1.52
C LYS A 105 -0.77 -1.37 -2.97
N ILE A 106 -0.36 -2.62 -3.26
CA ILE A 106 -0.37 -3.19 -4.60
C ILE A 106 -1.80 -3.20 -5.16
N ARG A 107 -2.78 -3.70 -4.41
CA ARG A 107 -4.19 -3.70 -4.82
C ARG A 107 -4.76 -2.30 -5.10
N LEU A 108 -4.34 -1.31 -4.32
CA LEU A 108 -4.73 0.08 -4.58
C LEU A 108 -4.09 0.60 -5.87
N MET A 109 -2.78 0.36 -6.08
CA MET A 109 -2.08 0.74 -7.31
C MET A 109 -2.71 0.09 -8.55
N GLU A 110 -3.05 -1.20 -8.49
CA GLU A 110 -3.75 -1.91 -9.57
C GLU A 110 -5.11 -1.27 -9.88
N ARG A 111 -5.89 -0.90 -8.86
CA ARG A 111 -7.15 -0.18 -9.06
C ARG A 111 -6.93 1.19 -9.70
N TYR A 112 -5.97 1.98 -9.22
CA TYR A 112 -5.67 3.28 -9.81
C TYR A 112 -5.15 3.16 -11.24
N SER A 113 -4.36 2.14 -11.57
CA SER A 113 -3.90 1.92 -12.94
C SER A 113 -5.03 1.52 -13.89
N THR A 114 -6.09 0.88 -13.38
CA THR A 114 -7.31 0.58 -14.17
C THR A 114 -8.21 1.81 -14.32
N TYR A 115 -8.15 2.76 -13.38
CA TYR A 115 -8.92 4.03 -13.43
C TYR A 115 -8.11 5.20 -14.00
N ALA A 116 -6.78 5.09 -14.12
CA ALA A 116 -6.00 6.08 -14.83
C ALA A 116 -6.51 6.13 -16.28
N PRO A 117 -6.92 7.31 -16.79
CA PRO A 117 -7.31 7.41 -18.19
C PRO A 117 -6.16 6.85 -19.03
N ARG A 118 -6.45 5.80 -19.79
CA ARG A 118 -5.45 5.29 -20.75
C ARG A 118 -5.08 6.47 -21.62
N GLU A 119 -3.80 6.69 -21.85
CA GLU A 119 -3.31 7.74 -22.78
C GLU A 119 -4.07 7.74 -24.12
N ASN A 120 -4.68 6.62 -24.46
CA ASN A 120 -5.59 6.44 -25.59
C ASN A 120 -6.93 7.20 -25.49
N GLU A 121 -7.38 7.65 -24.30
CA GLU A 121 -8.64 8.39 -24.21
C GLU A 121 -8.53 9.79 -24.85
N SER A 122 -7.40 10.47 -24.67
CA SER A 122 -7.14 11.74 -25.34
C SER A 122 -7.05 11.57 -26.86
N GLN A 123 -6.37 10.52 -27.32
CA GLN A 123 -6.32 10.17 -28.74
C GLN A 123 -7.69 9.73 -29.28
N ASN A 124 -8.48 9.00 -28.49
CA ASN A 124 -9.83 8.61 -28.86
C ASN A 124 -10.80 9.80 -28.90
N LEU A 125 -10.63 10.82 -28.03
CA LEU A 125 -11.41 12.05 -28.08
C LEU A 125 -11.06 12.89 -29.32
N ILE A 126 -9.80 13.00 -29.67
CA ILE A 126 -9.34 13.71 -30.88
C ILE A 126 -9.86 12.98 -32.13
N LYS A 127 -9.68 11.67 -32.22
CA LYS A 127 -10.22 10.85 -33.32
C LYS A 127 -11.74 10.98 -33.45
N LYS A 128 -12.45 10.97 -32.33
CA LYS A 128 -13.90 11.12 -32.31
C LYS A 128 -14.35 12.51 -32.76
N SER A 129 -13.56 13.56 -32.51
CA SER A 129 -13.80 14.91 -33.03
C SER A 129 -13.57 14.97 -34.54
N GLU A 130 -12.48 14.40 -35.06
CA GLU A 130 -12.17 14.31 -36.49
C GLU A 130 -13.24 13.51 -37.24
N ASP A 131 -13.72 12.40 -36.69
CA ASP A 131 -14.81 11.59 -37.27
C ASP A 131 -16.12 12.37 -37.36
N ILE A 132 -16.45 13.17 -36.36
CA ILE A 132 -17.67 14.04 -36.35
C ILE A 132 -17.54 15.12 -37.42
N ASP A 133 -16.38 15.77 -37.55
CA ASP A 133 -16.15 16.81 -38.55
C ASP A 133 -16.21 16.24 -39.97
N TYR A 134 -15.65 15.05 -40.18
CA TYR A 134 -15.76 14.32 -41.43
C TYR A 134 -17.20 13.99 -41.77
N ILE A 135 -17.99 13.47 -40.83
CA ILE A 135 -19.45 13.18 -41.06
C ILE A 135 -20.19 14.46 -41.37
N ASN A 136 -19.96 15.54 -40.66
CA ASN A 136 -20.60 16.83 -40.90
C ASN A 136 -20.24 17.36 -42.29
N SER A 137 -19.02 17.19 -42.76
CA SER A 137 -18.58 17.52 -44.12
C SER A 137 -19.34 16.72 -45.19
N ILE A 138 -19.61 15.44 -44.97
CA ILE A 138 -20.40 14.60 -45.87
C ILE A 138 -21.87 15.07 -45.88
N LEU A 139 -22.45 15.28 -44.69
CA LEU A 139 -23.86 15.70 -44.54
C LEU A 139 -24.13 17.04 -45.21
N SER A 140 -23.17 17.98 -45.21
CA SER A 140 -23.28 19.27 -45.88
C SER A 140 -23.35 19.17 -47.40
N LYS A 141 -22.73 18.11 -47.97
CA LYS A 141 -22.68 17.87 -49.45
C LYS A 141 -23.92 17.12 -49.95
N LEU A 142 -24.74 16.56 -49.07
CA LEU A 142 -25.94 15.83 -49.48
C LEU A 142 -27.05 16.79 -49.96
N LYS A 143 -27.72 16.40 -51.04
CA LYS A 143 -28.83 17.20 -51.65
C LYS A 143 -30.06 17.23 -50.73
N ASP A 144 -30.31 16.16 -49.97
CA ASP A 144 -31.45 16.07 -49.07
C ASP A 144 -31.06 16.50 -47.63
N LYS A 145 -31.44 17.73 -47.28
CA LYS A 145 -31.16 18.34 -45.98
C LYS A 145 -31.83 17.61 -44.79
N ARG A 146 -32.88 16.76 -45.06
CA ARG A 146 -33.54 15.98 -44.02
C ARG A 146 -32.60 14.95 -43.40
N ILE A 147 -31.70 14.40 -44.17
CA ILE A 147 -30.73 13.40 -43.70
C ILE A 147 -29.86 14.00 -42.57
N GLY A 148 -29.37 15.21 -42.75
CA GLY A 148 -28.60 15.92 -41.72
C GLY A 148 -29.38 16.13 -40.42
N LYS A 149 -30.65 16.52 -40.55
CA LYS A 149 -31.56 16.72 -39.40
C LYS A 149 -31.86 15.40 -38.67
N ILE A 150 -32.12 14.32 -39.39
CA ILE A 150 -32.32 12.99 -38.82
C ILE A 150 -31.07 12.51 -38.11
N TYR A 151 -29.89 12.71 -38.71
CA TYR A 151 -28.60 12.33 -38.12
C TYR A 151 -28.38 13.11 -36.81
N SER A 152 -28.57 14.43 -36.78
CA SER A 152 -28.40 15.25 -35.58
C SER A 152 -29.35 14.83 -34.46
N LEU A 153 -30.62 14.54 -34.75
CA LEU A 153 -31.57 14.07 -33.74
C LEU A 153 -31.26 12.69 -33.19
N ARG A 154 -30.60 11.84 -33.97
CA ARG A 154 -30.29 10.47 -33.57
C ARG A 154 -28.93 10.32 -32.90
N TYR A 155 -27.90 11.05 -33.36
CA TYR A 155 -26.49 10.83 -33.04
C TYR A 155 -25.78 12.05 -32.47
N SER A 156 -26.47 13.19 -32.27
CA SER A 156 -25.84 14.35 -31.64
C SER A 156 -25.32 14.02 -30.22
N PRO A 157 -24.11 14.42 -29.87
CA PRO A 157 -23.56 14.24 -28.52
C PRO A 157 -24.33 15.00 -27.42
N GLU A 158 -25.20 15.95 -27.81
CA GLU A 158 -26.05 16.71 -26.88
C GLU A 158 -27.12 15.84 -26.19
N TYR A 159 -27.52 14.74 -26.84
CA TYR A 159 -28.51 13.82 -26.28
C TYR A 159 -27.83 12.66 -25.56
N ARG A 160 -28.04 12.53 -24.24
CA ARG A 160 -27.55 11.40 -23.44
C ARG A 160 -28.01 10.02 -23.96
N LYS A 161 -29.14 9.95 -24.65
CA LYS A 161 -29.67 8.74 -25.30
C LYS A 161 -30.20 9.10 -26.68
N PRO A 162 -29.92 8.28 -27.71
CA PRO A 162 -30.45 8.52 -29.05
C PRO A 162 -31.99 8.49 -29.08
N LEU A 163 -32.60 9.43 -29.77
CA LEU A 163 -34.05 9.46 -29.94
C LEU A 163 -34.55 8.22 -30.69
N SER A 164 -35.71 7.70 -30.32
CA SER A 164 -36.33 6.58 -31.04
C SER A 164 -36.77 6.97 -32.42
N TRP A 165 -36.73 6.05 -33.38
CA TRP A 165 -37.21 6.33 -34.75
C TRP A 165 -38.65 6.83 -34.82
N LYS A 166 -39.49 6.35 -33.90
CA LYS A 166 -40.88 6.80 -33.79
C LYS A 166 -40.99 8.30 -33.48
N LYS A 167 -40.17 8.81 -32.56
CA LYS A 167 -40.08 10.24 -32.20
C LYS A 167 -39.44 11.12 -33.28
N ILE A 168 -38.64 10.53 -34.17
CA ILE A 168 -38.02 11.26 -35.29
C ILE A 168 -38.97 11.36 -36.48
N SER A 169 -39.94 10.45 -36.57
CA SER A 169 -40.93 10.42 -37.64
C SER A 169 -42.20 11.29 -37.38
N GLU A 170 -42.40 11.71 -36.13
CA GLU A 170 -43.38 12.70 -35.71
C GLU A 170 -42.89 14.12 -36.00
#